data_ef940e281fb7787f94bf311a1c8a6003
#
_entry.id   ef940e281fb7787f94bf311a1c8a6003
#
_cell.length_a   1.000
_cell.length_b   1.000
_cell.length_c   1.000
_cell.angle_alpha   90.00
_cell.angle_beta   90.00
_cell.angle_gamma   90.00
#
_symmetry.space_group_name_H-M   'P 1'
#
loop_
_entity.id
_entity.type
_entity.pdbx_description
1 polymer ?
#
loop_
_entity_poly.entity_id
_entity_poly.type
_entity_poly.pdbx_seq_one_letter_code
_entity_poly.pdbx_strand_id
1 'polypeptide(L)'
;MTTIRTKGAATGALTGLALGDALGFPTEFNDVPSILAQCGPWREMELPTPAFVTDDTQMTLALGRGIRTAMDGGPLSPERMAGPVRAEFVAWYHSPDNNRAPGRTCLEACELLDGDRVWQEASRTGSKGCGANMRVAPVGLVPGLSDEQRAGAAQLQSALTHGHPTALAASDLTARAVYLLAQGAEPLGLIGRLRSYAYENRDRYLTRWLGDLWRHTHDASPEAFIARGWDDCLAALETVQDALRNPSPETDPCEATGDGWIAEEALATALHCFLLFPDEPVTALRRAACTRGDSDSIASLTGALSGAHLGATAWPAAWSDRIEYRSDLLSLAALWDA
;
A
#
# COMPACT_ATOMS: atom_id res chain seq x y z
N MET A 1 21.14 6.05 18.16
CA MET A 1 21.34 4.64 17.82
C MET A 1 21.30 4.53 16.32
N THR A 2 22.32 3.97 15.69
CA THR A 2 22.31 3.71 14.25
C THR A 2 21.34 2.55 14.03
N THR A 3 20.16 2.81 13.47
CA THR A 3 19.21 1.77 13.06
C THR A 3 19.86 0.94 11.96
N ILE A 4 19.88 -0.36 12.11
CA ILE A 4 20.45 -1.28 11.10
C ILE A 4 19.27 -1.66 10.19
N ARG A 5 19.40 -1.39 8.90
CA ARG A 5 18.40 -1.77 7.89
C ARG A 5 18.12 -3.27 7.95
N THR A 6 16.88 -3.66 7.90
CA THR A 6 16.45 -5.06 7.87
C THR A 6 16.99 -5.74 6.61
N LYS A 7 17.69 -6.87 6.78
CA LYS A 7 18.29 -7.59 5.66
C LYS A 7 17.21 -8.20 4.77
N GLY A 8 17.23 -7.86 3.49
CA GLY A 8 16.24 -8.35 2.53
C GLY A 8 14.84 -7.77 2.77
N ALA A 9 14.76 -6.53 3.27
CA ALA A 9 13.48 -5.86 3.54
C ALA A 9 12.61 -5.73 2.28
N ALA A 10 13.21 -5.42 1.12
CA ALA A 10 12.48 -5.31 -0.12
C ALA A 10 11.96 -6.67 -0.60
N THR A 11 12.79 -7.72 -0.52
CA THR A 11 12.37 -9.10 -0.82
C THR A 11 11.23 -9.52 0.09
N GLY A 12 11.36 -9.30 1.41
CA GLY A 12 10.32 -9.63 2.37
C GLY A 12 9.00 -8.90 2.10
N ALA A 13 9.08 -7.57 1.91
CA ALA A 13 7.89 -6.74 1.71
C ALA A 13 7.15 -7.05 0.40
N LEU A 14 7.84 -7.13 -0.73
CA LEU A 14 7.19 -7.40 -2.02
C LEU A 14 6.64 -8.83 -2.09
N THR A 15 7.36 -9.82 -1.55
CA THR A 15 6.83 -11.18 -1.44
C THR A 15 5.62 -11.22 -0.52
N GLY A 16 5.68 -10.56 0.64
CA GLY A 16 4.59 -10.52 1.60
C GLY A 16 3.34 -9.84 1.06
N LEU A 17 3.51 -8.74 0.32
CA LEU A 17 2.42 -8.07 -0.38
C LEU A 17 1.69 -9.05 -1.32
N ALA A 18 2.43 -9.71 -2.20
CA ALA A 18 1.84 -10.65 -3.14
C ALA A 18 1.20 -11.88 -2.47
N LEU A 19 1.79 -12.37 -1.37
CA LEU A 19 1.21 -13.46 -0.58
C LEU A 19 -0.09 -13.03 0.10
N GLY A 20 -0.15 -11.79 0.59
CA GLY A 20 -1.36 -11.22 1.18
C GLY A 20 -2.47 -11.08 0.15
N ASP A 21 -2.17 -10.50 -1.00
CA ASP A 21 -3.05 -10.38 -2.16
C ASP A 21 -3.64 -11.76 -2.54
N ALA A 22 -2.78 -12.75 -2.82
CA ALA A 22 -3.23 -14.07 -3.22
C ALA A 22 -4.03 -14.81 -2.13
N LEU A 23 -3.76 -14.55 -0.86
CA LEU A 23 -4.50 -15.15 0.26
C LEU A 23 -5.86 -14.47 0.46
N GLY A 24 -5.93 -13.15 0.28
CA GLY A 24 -7.12 -12.33 0.45
C GLY A 24 -8.08 -12.35 -0.74
N PHE A 25 -7.58 -12.54 -1.96
CA PHE A 25 -8.39 -12.52 -3.17
C PHE A 25 -9.62 -13.46 -3.14
N PRO A 26 -9.54 -14.72 -2.70
CA PRO A 26 -10.71 -15.59 -2.62
C PRO A 26 -11.74 -15.18 -1.55
N THR A 27 -11.37 -14.31 -0.62
CA THR A 27 -12.21 -13.89 0.51
C THR A 27 -12.81 -12.49 0.31
N GLU A 28 -12.31 -11.73 -0.64
CA GLU A 28 -12.86 -10.44 -1.04
C GLU A 28 -14.37 -10.56 -1.35
N PHE A 29 -15.14 -9.55 -1.00
CA PHE A 29 -16.60 -9.51 -1.14
C PHE A 29 -17.39 -10.57 -0.34
N ASN A 30 -16.76 -11.31 0.58
CA ASN A 30 -17.41 -12.29 1.42
C ASN A 30 -17.54 -11.81 2.87
N ASP A 31 -18.58 -12.25 3.57
CA ASP A 31 -18.66 -12.08 5.02
C ASP A 31 -17.82 -13.15 5.76
N VAL A 32 -17.42 -12.85 7.00
CA VAL A 32 -16.58 -13.77 7.80
C VAL A 32 -17.17 -15.16 7.95
N PRO A 33 -18.49 -15.35 8.22
CA PRO A 33 -19.08 -16.69 8.25
C PRO A 33 -18.89 -17.48 6.95
N SER A 34 -19.05 -16.84 5.80
CA SER A 34 -18.83 -17.47 4.48
C SER A 34 -17.36 -17.83 4.27
N ILE A 35 -16.44 -16.95 4.65
CA ILE A 35 -14.99 -17.20 4.60
C ILE A 35 -14.63 -18.41 5.46
N LEU A 36 -15.10 -18.47 6.71
CA LEU A 36 -14.85 -19.60 7.62
C LEU A 36 -15.46 -20.92 7.11
N ALA A 37 -16.62 -20.86 6.47
CA ALA A 37 -17.23 -22.03 5.85
C ALA A 37 -16.43 -22.55 4.65
N GLN A 38 -15.80 -21.67 3.88
CA GLN A 38 -15.01 -22.00 2.70
C GLN A 38 -13.58 -22.41 3.03
N CYS A 39 -12.91 -21.66 3.92
CA CYS A 39 -11.47 -21.76 4.19
C CYS A 39 -11.14 -22.49 5.51
N GLY A 40 -12.15 -22.79 6.34
CA GLY A 40 -11.93 -23.31 7.70
C GLY A 40 -11.53 -22.22 8.69
N PRO A 41 -10.99 -22.61 9.86
CA PRO A 41 -10.54 -21.64 10.87
C PRO A 41 -9.50 -20.67 10.31
N TRP A 42 -9.64 -19.38 10.57
CA TRP A 42 -8.75 -18.37 9.99
C TRP A 42 -7.24 -18.62 10.26
N ARG A 43 -6.91 -19.20 11.41
CA ARG A 43 -5.51 -19.54 11.76
C ARG A 43 -4.93 -20.67 10.90
N GLU A 44 -5.77 -21.41 10.20
CA GLU A 44 -5.40 -22.55 9.38
C GLU A 44 -5.52 -22.26 7.87
N MET A 45 -5.91 -21.03 7.50
CA MET A 45 -6.00 -20.63 6.09
C MET A 45 -4.67 -20.88 5.36
N GLU A 46 -4.76 -21.51 4.19
CA GLU A 46 -3.61 -21.86 3.36
C GLU A 46 -3.64 -21.06 2.06
N LEU A 47 -2.44 -20.74 1.54
CA LEU A 47 -2.31 -20.07 0.26
C LEU A 47 -2.99 -20.90 -0.83
N PRO A 48 -3.89 -20.34 -1.65
CA PRO A 48 -4.61 -21.08 -2.69
C PRO A 48 -3.67 -21.69 -3.72
N THR A 49 -4.18 -22.67 -4.48
CA THR A 49 -3.45 -23.29 -5.58
C THR A 49 -4.34 -23.31 -6.82
N PRO A 50 -3.99 -22.53 -7.86
CA PRO A 50 -2.85 -21.62 -8.01
C PRO A 50 -2.94 -20.39 -7.09
N ALA A 51 -1.79 -19.81 -6.73
CA ALA A 51 -1.69 -18.59 -5.94
C ALA A 51 -1.70 -17.36 -6.88
N PHE A 52 -2.85 -17.06 -7.43
CA PHE A 52 -3.05 -15.90 -8.28
C PHE A 52 -3.12 -14.61 -7.46
N VAL A 53 -2.58 -13.54 -8.03
CA VAL A 53 -2.64 -12.19 -7.49
C VAL A 53 -3.62 -11.31 -8.27
N THR A 54 -4.00 -10.18 -7.70
CA THR A 54 -4.91 -9.19 -8.30
C THR A 54 -4.17 -7.95 -8.81
N ASP A 55 -4.90 -6.85 -9.01
CA ASP A 55 -4.33 -5.55 -9.35
C ASP A 55 -3.42 -4.98 -8.24
N ASP A 56 -3.56 -5.40 -6.99
CA ASP A 56 -2.65 -5.04 -5.89
C ASP A 56 -1.19 -5.32 -6.24
N THR A 57 -0.87 -6.55 -6.56
CA THR A 57 0.49 -6.96 -6.93
C THR A 57 0.87 -6.46 -8.33
N GLN A 58 -0.05 -6.54 -9.28
CA GLN A 58 0.21 -6.11 -10.67
C GLN A 58 0.57 -4.63 -10.74
N MET A 59 -0.19 -3.76 -10.06
CA MET A 59 0.09 -2.33 -10.01
C MET A 59 1.29 -1.98 -9.12
N THR A 60 1.57 -2.79 -8.08
CA THR A 60 2.82 -2.69 -7.31
C THR A 60 4.05 -2.90 -8.20
N LEU A 61 4.04 -3.93 -9.04
CA LEU A 61 5.11 -4.20 -10.00
C LEU A 61 5.22 -3.09 -11.05
N ALA A 62 4.08 -2.59 -11.56
CA ALA A 62 4.03 -1.47 -12.48
C ALA A 62 4.66 -0.21 -11.86
N LEU A 63 4.27 0.15 -10.63
CA LEU A 63 4.86 1.27 -9.91
C LEU A 63 6.37 1.10 -9.71
N GLY A 64 6.80 -0.09 -9.27
CA GLY A 64 8.21 -0.38 -9.06
C GLY A 64 9.06 -0.26 -10.33
N ARG A 65 8.55 -0.76 -11.47
CA ARG A 65 9.21 -0.61 -12.78
C ARG A 65 9.30 0.85 -13.24
N GLY A 66 8.21 1.60 -13.04
CA GLY A 66 8.17 3.04 -13.35
C GLY A 66 9.16 3.85 -12.51
N ILE A 67 9.28 3.56 -11.21
CA ILE A 67 10.27 4.20 -10.33
C ILE A 67 11.70 3.84 -10.77
N ARG A 68 11.99 2.58 -11.06
CA ARG A 68 13.30 2.16 -11.58
C ARG A 68 13.67 2.96 -12.82
N THR A 69 12.79 3.00 -13.81
CA THR A 69 13.01 3.77 -15.06
C THR A 69 13.23 5.26 -14.78
N ALA A 70 12.48 5.83 -13.83
CA ALA A 70 12.66 7.22 -13.43
C ALA A 70 14.04 7.50 -12.83
N MET A 71 14.64 6.51 -12.15
CA MET A 71 15.93 6.63 -11.46
C MET A 71 17.14 6.33 -12.36
N ASP A 72 16.98 5.65 -13.49
CA ASP A 72 18.08 5.33 -14.42
C ASP A 72 18.83 6.58 -14.93
N GLY A 73 18.19 7.74 -14.94
CA GLY A 73 18.80 8.99 -15.38
C GLY A 73 19.21 9.95 -14.26
N GLY A 74 19.13 9.58 -12.96
CA GLY A 74 19.52 10.42 -11.82
C GLY A 74 18.48 10.43 -10.67
N PRO A 75 18.60 11.37 -9.72
CA PRO A 75 17.73 11.42 -8.55
C PRO A 75 16.24 11.51 -8.92
N LEU A 76 15.39 10.87 -8.13
CA LEU A 76 13.95 10.87 -8.34
C LEU A 76 13.38 12.29 -8.22
N SER A 77 12.56 12.68 -9.19
CA SER A 77 11.81 13.94 -9.19
C SER A 77 10.45 13.75 -9.87
N PRO A 78 9.49 14.65 -9.70
CA PRO A 78 8.18 14.52 -10.33
C PRO A 78 8.25 14.47 -11.86
N GLU A 79 9.12 15.27 -12.46
CA GLU A 79 9.29 15.33 -13.93
C GLU A 79 9.83 14.00 -14.49
N ARG A 80 10.62 13.29 -13.70
CA ARG A 80 11.20 12.01 -14.10
C ARG A 80 10.27 10.85 -13.80
N MET A 81 9.44 10.95 -12.76
CA MET A 81 8.58 9.85 -12.28
C MET A 81 7.23 9.79 -12.99
N ALA A 82 6.59 10.93 -13.26
CA ALA A 82 5.22 10.95 -13.75
C ALA A 82 5.06 10.19 -15.08
N GLY A 83 5.94 10.43 -16.06
CA GLY A 83 5.88 9.77 -17.36
C GLY A 83 6.06 8.24 -17.29
N PRO A 84 7.17 7.74 -16.74
CA PRO A 84 7.40 6.31 -16.61
C PRO A 84 6.30 5.57 -15.80
N VAL A 85 5.84 6.12 -14.68
CA VAL A 85 4.77 5.48 -13.90
C VAL A 85 3.45 5.47 -14.65
N ARG A 86 3.10 6.58 -15.34
CA ARG A 86 1.96 6.62 -16.25
C ARG A 86 2.03 5.51 -17.30
N ALA A 87 3.18 5.36 -17.97
CA ALA A 87 3.36 4.36 -19.00
C ALA A 87 3.15 2.92 -18.48
N GLU A 88 3.66 2.61 -17.29
CA GLU A 88 3.47 1.31 -16.65
C GLU A 88 2.00 1.07 -16.23
N PHE A 89 1.30 2.11 -15.73
CA PHE A 89 -0.12 2.00 -15.39
C PHE A 89 -1.01 1.81 -16.62
N VAL A 90 -0.71 2.48 -17.72
CA VAL A 90 -1.40 2.27 -19.01
C VAL A 90 -1.09 0.87 -19.57
N ALA A 91 0.15 0.40 -19.46
CA ALA A 91 0.50 -0.96 -19.85
C ALA A 91 -0.26 -2.01 -19.02
N TRP A 92 -0.41 -1.79 -17.70
CA TRP A 92 -1.27 -2.63 -16.85
C TRP A 92 -2.74 -2.59 -17.30
N TYR A 93 -3.27 -1.41 -17.61
CA TYR A 93 -4.66 -1.26 -18.09
C TYR A 93 -4.96 -2.11 -19.34
N HIS A 94 -4.01 -2.21 -20.27
CA HIS A 94 -4.13 -3.02 -21.47
C HIS A 94 -3.69 -4.49 -21.30
N SER A 95 -3.23 -4.88 -20.11
CA SER A 95 -2.76 -6.25 -19.87
C SER A 95 -3.94 -7.25 -19.95
N PRO A 96 -3.76 -8.39 -20.62
CA PRO A 96 -4.75 -9.46 -20.60
C PRO A 96 -4.94 -10.08 -19.20
N ASP A 97 -3.97 -9.87 -18.29
CA ASP A 97 -4.04 -10.36 -16.91
C ASP A 97 -4.84 -9.44 -15.99
N ASN A 98 -5.22 -8.24 -16.47
CA ASN A 98 -6.08 -7.29 -15.75
C ASN A 98 -7.56 -7.72 -15.82
N ASN A 99 -7.88 -8.82 -15.16
CA ASN A 99 -9.20 -9.45 -15.23
C ASN A 99 -9.67 -10.04 -13.88
N ARG A 100 -9.02 -9.64 -12.77
CA ARG A 100 -9.30 -10.16 -11.42
C ARG A 100 -9.74 -9.01 -10.53
N ALA A 101 -11.01 -8.64 -10.63
CA ALA A 101 -11.68 -7.59 -9.88
C ALA A 101 -10.93 -6.23 -9.81
N PRO A 102 -10.32 -5.72 -10.92
CA PRO A 102 -9.53 -4.50 -10.85
C PRO A 102 -10.37 -3.31 -10.39
N GLY A 103 -9.79 -2.47 -9.54
CA GLY A 103 -10.44 -1.31 -8.95
C GLY A 103 -10.96 -0.33 -10.02
N ARG A 104 -12.26 0.01 -9.94
CA ARG A 104 -12.92 0.90 -10.93
C ARG A 104 -12.22 2.24 -11.10
N THR A 105 -11.78 2.87 -10.00
CA THR A 105 -11.04 4.16 -10.07
C THR A 105 -9.72 4.01 -10.80
N CYS A 106 -9.00 2.88 -10.61
CA CYS A 106 -7.77 2.58 -11.34
C CYS A 106 -8.04 2.48 -12.85
N LEU A 107 -9.07 1.73 -13.26
CA LEU A 107 -9.46 1.58 -14.66
C LEU A 107 -9.84 2.91 -15.31
N GLU A 108 -10.76 3.66 -14.68
CA GLU A 108 -11.21 4.96 -15.19
C GLU A 108 -10.08 5.97 -15.34
N ALA A 109 -9.16 6.02 -14.36
CA ALA A 109 -8.02 6.93 -14.43
C ALA A 109 -7.00 6.48 -15.49
N CYS A 110 -6.71 5.18 -15.59
CA CYS A 110 -5.77 4.66 -16.59
C CYS A 110 -6.30 4.85 -18.03
N GLU A 111 -7.60 4.70 -18.26
CA GLU A 111 -8.24 5.05 -19.53
C GLU A 111 -8.00 6.52 -19.93
N LEU A 112 -8.11 7.45 -18.97
CA LEU A 112 -7.84 8.86 -19.21
C LEU A 112 -6.32 9.13 -19.38
N LEU A 113 -5.47 8.39 -18.68
CA LEU A 113 -4.01 8.47 -18.81
C LEU A 113 -3.53 7.92 -20.15
N ASP A 114 -4.22 7.00 -20.79
CA ASP A 114 -3.88 6.46 -22.12
C ASP A 114 -4.01 7.51 -23.25
N GLY A 115 -4.80 8.57 -23.02
CA GLY A 115 -4.93 9.70 -23.94
C GLY A 115 -3.86 10.77 -23.79
N ASP A 116 -4.08 11.95 -24.40
CA ASP A 116 -3.15 13.08 -24.38
C ASP A 116 -3.33 14.04 -23.19
N ARG A 117 -4.18 13.67 -22.21
CA ARG A 117 -4.48 14.53 -21.06
C ARG A 117 -3.29 14.67 -20.14
N VAL A 118 -3.14 15.85 -19.53
CA VAL A 118 -2.25 16.01 -18.37
C VAL A 118 -2.79 15.15 -17.21
N TRP A 119 -1.91 14.58 -16.43
CA TRP A 119 -2.32 13.60 -15.41
C TRP A 119 -3.26 14.18 -14.34
N GLN A 120 -3.19 15.49 -14.06
CA GLN A 120 -4.10 16.15 -13.12
C GLN A 120 -5.57 16.08 -13.59
N GLU A 121 -5.82 16.10 -14.89
CA GLU A 121 -7.16 15.94 -15.46
C GLU A 121 -7.65 14.48 -15.47
N ALA A 122 -6.71 13.53 -15.51
CA ALA A 122 -7.02 12.10 -15.41
C ALA A 122 -7.28 11.67 -13.96
N SER A 123 -6.72 12.39 -12.99
CA SER A 123 -6.83 12.13 -11.57
C SER A 123 -8.29 12.16 -11.08
N ARG A 124 -8.68 11.14 -10.32
CA ARG A 124 -10.03 11.03 -9.74
C ARG A 124 -10.04 11.68 -8.37
N THR A 125 -10.12 13.02 -8.32
CA THR A 125 -10.04 13.81 -7.09
C THR A 125 -11.18 13.56 -6.09
N GLY A 126 -12.28 12.95 -6.51
CA GLY A 126 -13.38 12.53 -5.65
C GLY A 126 -13.21 11.11 -5.06
N SER A 127 -12.18 10.36 -5.45
CA SER A 127 -11.99 8.98 -4.99
C SER A 127 -10.87 8.86 -3.96
N LYS A 128 -11.20 8.35 -2.78
CA LYS A 128 -10.27 7.94 -1.74
C LYS A 128 -10.18 6.41 -1.58
N GLY A 129 -10.53 5.66 -2.62
CA GLY A 129 -10.44 4.20 -2.65
C GLY A 129 -9.02 3.68 -2.38
N CYS A 130 -8.92 2.40 -1.98
CA CYS A 130 -7.66 1.77 -1.59
C CYS A 130 -6.65 1.64 -2.74
N GLY A 131 -7.09 1.60 -4.00
CA GLY A 131 -6.29 1.24 -5.17
C GLY A 131 -4.97 1.99 -5.39
N ALA A 132 -4.75 3.15 -4.75
CA ALA A 132 -3.45 3.81 -4.76
C ALA A 132 -2.59 3.42 -3.56
N ASN A 133 -3.23 3.08 -2.44
CA ASN A 133 -2.53 2.72 -1.20
C ASN A 133 -1.98 1.28 -1.25
N MET A 134 -2.77 0.33 -1.76
CA MET A 134 -2.43 -1.08 -1.88
C MET A 134 -1.07 -1.32 -2.59
N ARG A 135 -0.71 -0.48 -3.55
CA ARG A 135 0.46 -0.62 -4.43
C ARG A 135 1.68 0.22 -4.03
N VAL A 136 1.61 1.06 -2.99
CA VAL A 136 2.63 2.10 -2.70
C VAL A 136 3.90 1.59 -2.04
N ALA A 137 3.94 0.36 -1.54
CA ALA A 137 5.07 -0.23 -0.81
C ALA A 137 6.46 -0.02 -1.48
N PRO A 138 6.60 -0.10 -2.83
CA PRO A 138 7.85 0.20 -3.54
C PRO A 138 8.50 1.53 -3.13
N VAL A 139 7.71 2.59 -2.95
CA VAL A 139 8.21 3.92 -2.58
C VAL A 139 8.91 3.90 -1.20
N GLY A 140 8.39 3.10 -0.27
CA GLY A 140 9.00 2.91 1.06
C GLY A 140 10.34 2.16 1.02
N LEU A 141 10.53 1.32 0.01
CA LEU A 141 11.66 0.40 -0.10
C LEU A 141 12.86 0.98 -0.85
N VAL A 142 12.65 1.95 -1.75
CA VAL A 142 13.73 2.58 -2.53
C VAL A 142 14.78 3.19 -1.61
N PRO A 143 16.06 2.79 -1.72
CA PRO A 143 17.14 3.35 -0.91
C PRO A 143 17.51 4.77 -1.33
N GLY A 144 18.06 5.55 -0.41
CA GLY A 144 18.64 6.86 -0.69
C GLY A 144 17.67 8.01 -1.00
N LEU A 145 16.35 7.78 -0.99
CA LEU A 145 15.39 8.86 -1.12
C LEU A 145 15.39 9.75 0.13
N SER A 146 15.37 11.07 -0.07
CA SER A 146 15.06 12.01 1.00
C SER A 146 13.61 11.85 1.47
N ASP A 147 13.28 12.37 2.65
CA ASP A 147 11.90 12.35 3.15
C ASP A 147 10.94 13.07 2.20
N GLU A 148 11.36 14.18 1.59
CA GLU A 148 10.56 14.90 0.59
C GLU A 148 10.37 14.10 -0.70
N GLN A 149 11.40 13.41 -1.19
CA GLN A 149 11.27 12.56 -2.37
C GLN A 149 10.34 11.38 -2.12
N ARG A 150 10.40 10.78 -0.93
CA ARG A 150 9.53 9.66 -0.55
C ARG A 150 8.08 10.10 -0.44
N ALA A 151 7.81 11.17 0.30
CA ALA A 151 6.47 11.76 0.42
C ALA A 151 5.90 12.15 -0.95
N GLY A 152 6.70 12.88 -1.74
CA GLY A 152 6.29 13.32 -3.07
C GLY A 152 6.01 12.18 -4.03
N ALA A 153 6.85 11.14 -4.05
CA ALA A 153 6.65 9.97 -4.88
C ALA A 153 5.39 9.18 -4.48
N ALA A 154 5.15 9.03 -3.17
CA ALA A 154 3.97 8.36 -2.64
C ALA A 154 2.68 9.11 -3.00
N GLN A 155 2.67 10.43 -2.83
CA GLN A 155 1.52 11.25 -3.18
C GLN A 155 1.32 11.35 -4.70
N LEU A 156 2.38 11.49 -5.52
CA LEU A 156 2.28 11.57 -6.97
C LEU A 156 1.73 10.27 -7.59
N GLN A 157 2.22 9.10 -7.18
CA GLN A 157 1.70 7.83 -7.70
C GLN A 157 0.21 7.65 -7.34
N SER A 158 -0.22 8.11 -6.17
CA SER A 158 -1.63 8.14 -5.80
C SER A 158 -2.38 9.10 -6.72
N ALA A 159 -1.91 10.33 -6.87
CA ALA A 159 -2.53 11.38 -7.66
C ALA A 159 -2.74 11.00 -9.14
N LEU A 160 -1.92 10.12 -9.71
CA LEU A 160 -2.11 9.63 -11.08
C LEU A 160 -3.48 8.93 -11.27
N THR A 161 -4.06 8.37 -10.20
CA THR A 161 -5.36 7.70 -10.25
C THR A 161 -6.34 8.24 -9.21
N HIS A 162 -5.95 8.28 -7.94
CA HIS A 162 -6.76 8.66 -6.78
C HIS A 162 -6.26 10.01 -6.23
N GLY A 163 -6.85 11.09 -6.71
CA GLY A 163 -6.43 12.46 -6.36
C GLY A 163 -7.09 13.02 -5.10
N HIS A 164 -7.87 12.24 -4.35
CA HIS A 164 -8.45 12.68 -3.09
C HIS A 164 -7.33 12.88 -2.04
N PRO A 165 -7.33 13.96 -1.24
CA PRO A 165 -6.26 14.24 -0.29
C PRO A 165 -6.04 13.11 0.73
N THR A 166 -7.08 12.39 1.12
CA THR A 166 -6.97 11.24 2.02
C THR A 166 -6.20 10.08 1.36
N ALA A 167 -6.41 9.82 0.06
CA ALA A 167 -5.65 8.79 -0.66
C ALA A 167 -4.17 9.18 -0.79
N LEU A 168 -3.87 10.48 -0.98
CA LEU A 168 -2.50 11.00 -1.01
C LEU A 168 -1.82 10.81 0.35
N ALA A 169 -2.47 11.23 1.43
CA ALA A 169 -1.95 11.14 2.80
C ALA A 169 -1.78 9.69 3.26
N ALA A 170 -2.75 8.81 2.99
CA ALA A 170 -2.66 7.39 3.32
C ALA A 170 -1.52 6.69 2.57
N SER A 171 -1.33 6.99 1.28
CA SER A 171 -0.21 6.46 0.49
C SER A 171 1.14 6.92 1.05
N ASP A 172 1.25 8.18 1.47
CA ASP A 172 2.47 8.71 2.11
C ASP A 172 2.75 8.00 3.44
N LEU A 173 1.72 7.84 4.29
CA LEU A 173 1.85 7.12 5.57
C LEU A 173 2.23 5.65 5.37
N THR A 174 1.66 4.97 4.39
CA THR A 174 2.01 3.58 4.09
C THR A 174 3.46 3.45 3.63
N ALA A 175 3.89 4.30 2.69
CA ALA A 175 5.29 4.34 2.27
C ALA A 175 6.23 4.66 3.45
N ARG A 176 5.81 5.58 4.35
CA ARG A 176 6.56 5.91 5.56
C ARG A 176 6.63 4.74 6.54
N ALA A 177 5.55 3.99 6.75
CA ALA A 177 5.51 2.82 7.61
C ALA A 177 6.45 1.72 7.09
N VAL A 178 6.35 1.38 5.80
CA VAL A 178 7.24 0.41 5.13
C VAL A 178 8.70 0.85 5.25
N TYR A 179 9.01 2.12 5.01
CA TYR A 179 10.36 2.66 5.16
C TYR A 179 10.88 2.52 6.59
N LEU A 180 10.11 2.94 7.59
CA LEU A 180 10.53 2.87 8.98
C LEU A 180 10.84 1.43 9.40
N LEU A 181 9.97 0.48 9.05
CA LEU A 181 10.16 -0.94 9.35
C LEU A 181 11.39 -1.51 8.62
N ALA A 182 11.57 -1.20 7.34
CA ALA A 182 12.75 -1.58 6.58
C ALA A 182 14.07 -0.99 7.15
N GLN A 183 13.99 0.14 7.87
CA GLN A 183 15.12 0.73 8.60
C GLN A 183 15.26 0.16 10.02
N GLY A 184 14.55 -0.91 10.38
CA GLY A 184 14.65 -1.55 11.69
C GLY A 184 13.92 -0.79 12.81
N ALA A 185 12.89 -0.04 12.49
CA ALA A 185 12.05 0.55 13.53
C ALA A 185 11.23 -0.51 14.25
N GLU A 186 11.17 -0.41 15.58
CA GLU A 186 10.37 -1.31 16.41
C GLU A 186 8.85 -1.10 16.15
N PRO A 187 8.07 -2.18 15.97
CA PRO A 187 6.63 -2.11 15.73
C PRO A 187 5.86 -1.36 16.81
N LEU A 188 6.20 -1.56 18.09
CA LEU A 188 5.52 -0.95 19.22
C LEU A 188 5.44 0.58 19.16
N GLY A 189 6.44 1.25 18.58
CA GLY A 189 6.47 2.71 18.43
C GLY A 189 5.92 3.24 17.12
N LEU A 190 5.49 2.38 16.21
CA LEU A 190 5.18 2.76 14.82
C LEU A 190 4.01 3.76 14.75
N ILE A 191 2.88 3.50 15.40
CA ILE A 191 1.71 4.38 15.37
C ILE A 191 2.04 5.78 15.88
N GLY A 192 2.81 5.90 16.97
CA GLY A 192 3.24 7.20 17.49
C GLY A 192 4.09 7.98 16.49
N ARG A 193 5.00 7.30 15.78
CA ARG A 193 5.84 7.91 14.73
C ARG A 193 5.01 8.36 13.52
N LEU A 194 4.04 7.54 13.07
CA LEU A 194 3.17 7.89 11.96
C LEU A 194 2.26 9.08 12.31
N ARG A 195 1.72 9.12 13.53
CA ARG A 195 0.92 10.26 14.00
C ARG A 195 1.75 11.56 14.05
N SER A 196 2.95 11.51 14.62
CA SER A 196 3.85 12.67 14.63
C SER A 196 4.14 13.16 13.22
N TYR A 197 4.45 12.25 12.30
CA TYR A 197 4.69 12.56 10.90
C TYR A 197 3.47 13.19 10.22
N ALA A 198 2.26 12.67 10.48
CA ALA A 198 1.02 13.22 9.94
C ALA A 198 0.76 14.65 10.45
N TYR A 199 0.96 14.91 11.74
CA TYR A 199 0.84 16.27 12.31
C TYR A 199 1.85 17.25 11.71
N GLU A 200 3.10 16.83 11.53
CA GLU A 200 4.17 17.67 10.96
C GLU A 200 3.92 18.03 9.48
N ASN A 201 3.22 17.19 8.73
CA ASN A 201 2.94 17.36 7.31
C ASN A 201 1.51 17.84 7.01
N ARG A 202 0.68 18.05 8.04
CA ARG A 202 -0.75 18.31 7.91
C ARG A 202 -1.09 19.41 6.92
N ASP A 203 -0.40 20.54 6.99
CA ASP A 203 -0.64 21.73 6.16
C ASP A 203 0.37 21.83 4.99
N ARG A 204 1.16 20.78 4.75
CA ARG A 204 2.22 20.78 3.75
C ARG A 204 1.76 20.20 2.42
N TYR A 205 1.31 21.03 1.51
CA TYR A 205 1.05 20.65 0.13
C TYR A 205 2.36 20.63 -0.68
N LEU A 206 2.65 19.50 -1.31
CA LEU A 206 3.88 19.30 -2.08
C LEU A 206 3.74 19.83 -3.52
N THR A 207 3.68 21.16 -3.68
CA THR A 207 3.41 21.82 -4.96
C THR A 207 4.28 21.35 -6.10
N ARG A 208 5.58 21.07 -5.86
CA ARG A 208 6.48 20.57 -6.89
C ARG A 208 6.05 19.21 -7.44
N TRP A 209 5.48 18.35 -6.58
CA TRP A 209 5.06 16.98 -6.93
C TRP A 209 3.62 16.92 -7.45
N LEU A 210 2.73 17.72 -6.92
CA LEU A 210 1.30 17.65 -7.17
C LEU A 210 0.79 18.78 -8.12
N GLY A 211 1.65 19.78 -8.40
CA GLY A 211 1.26 20.91 -9.25
C GLY A 211 0.03 21.63 -8.70
N ASP A 212 -0.94 21.80 -9.54
CA ASP A 212 -2.22 22.46 -9.23
C ASP A 212 -3.40 21.50 -9.01
N LEU A 213 -3.12 20.23 -8.66
CA LEU A 213 -4.15 19.19 -8.43
C LEU A 213 -5.29 19.67 -7.52
N TRP A 214 -4.99 20.41 -6.46
CA TRP A 214 -5.99 20.95 -5.55
C TRP A 214 -7.04 21.84 -6.23
N ARG A 215 -6.72 22.48 -7.39
CA ARG A 215 -7.65 23.31 -8.14
C ARG A 215 -8.73 22.53 -8.85
N HIS A 216 -8.57 21.21 -8.98
CA HIS A 216 -9.57 20.29 -9.51
C HIS A 216 -10.59 19.85 -8.44
N THR A 217 -10.56 20.48 -7.27
CA THR A 217 -11.50 20.29 -6.15
C THR A 217 -12.17 21.60 -5.77
N HIS A 218 -12.98 21.59 -4.73
CA HIS A 218 -13.65 22.78 -4.18
C HIS A 218 -12.95 23.35 -2.96
N ASP A 219 -11.71 22.90 -2.65
CA ASP A 219 -10.96 23.36 -1.50
C ASP A 219 -10.47 24.81 -1.70
N ALA A 220 -10.41 25.59 -0.63
CA ALA A 220 -10.10 27.03 -0.69
C ALA A 220 -8.61 27.31 -0.94
N SER A 221 -7.74 26.36 -0.59
CA SER A 221 -6.29 26.48 -0.76
C SER A 221 -5.63 25.10 -0.82
N PRO A 222 -4.38 24.98 -1.31
CA PRO A 222 -3.65 23.73 -1.29
C PRO A 222 -3.43 23.17 0.12
N GLU A 223 -3.23 24.06 1.12
CA GLU A 223 -3.09 23.66 2.53
C GLU A 223 -4.41 23.08 3.06
N ALA A 224 -5.55 23.71 2.78
CA ALA A 224 -6.86 23.21 3.19
C ALA A 224 -7.18 21.87 2.53
N PHE A 225 -6.82 21.70 1.26
CA PHE A 225 -6.96 20.44 0.54
C PHE A 225 -6.21 19.30 1.22
N ILE A 226 -4.90 19.46 1.44
CA ILE A 226 -4.08 18.36 1.97
C ILE A 226 -4.35 18.10 3.46
N ALA A 227 -4.65 19.15 4.25
CA ALA A 227 -4.98 19.04 5.67
C ALA A 227 -6.17 18.12 5.92
N ARG A 228 -7.20 18.18 5.09
CA ARG A 228 -8.37 17.31 5.18
C ARG A 228 -7.99 15.82 5.05
N GLY A 229 -7.06 15.51 4.16
CA GLY A 229 -6.58 14.14 4.00
C GLY A 229 -5.79 13.63 5.20
N TRP A 230 -4.93 14.49 5.76
CA TRP A 230 -4.18 14.16 6.97
C TRP A 230 -5.09 14.01 8.20
N ASP A 231 -6.14 14.82 8.32
CA ASP A 231 -7.12 14.71 9.42
C ASP A 231 -7.87 13.36 9.37
N ASP A 232 -8.31 12.90 8.18
CA ASP A 232 -8.90 11.58 8.00
C ASP A 232 -7.92 10.47 8.43
N CYS A 233 -6.66 10.55 7.99
CA CYS A 233 -5.64 9.57 8.35
C CYS A 233 -5.28 9.60 9.85
N LEU A 234 -5.24 10.76 10.48
CA LEU A 234 -5.02 10.88 11.93
C LEU A 234 -6.14 10.20 12.72
N ALA A 235 -7.40 10.39 12.30
CA ALA A 235 -8.54 9.71 12.89
C ALA A 235 -8.43 8.17 12.72
N ALA A 236 -8.05 7.69 11.53
CA ALA A 236 -7.83 6.27 11.29
C ALA A 236 -6.68 5.68 12.15
N LEU A 237 -5.58 6.41 12.34
CA LEU A 237 -4.50 5.97 13.24
C LEU A 237 -4.94 5.96 14.72
N GLU A 238 -5.89 6.79 15.11
CA GLU A 238 -6.50 6.77 16.44
C GLU A 238 -7.29 5.49 16.66
N THR A 239 -8.11 5.04 15.69
CA THR A 239 -8.85 3.77 15.80
C THR A 239 -7.91 2.58 15.99
N VAL A 240 -6.75 2.55 15.30
CA VAL A 240 -5.74 1.50 15.51
C VAL A 240 -5.19 1.53 16.93
N GLN A 241 -4.86 2.72 17.44
CA GLN A 241 -4.34 2.86 18.80
C GLN A 241 -5.35 2.39 19.85
N ASP A 242 -6.63 2.68 19.65
CA ASP A 242 -7.70 2.29 20.56
C ASP A 242 -7.94 0.78 20.52
N ALA A 243 -7.94 0.18 19.31
CA ALA A 243 -8.05 -1.26 19.13
C ALA A 243 -6.91 -2.04 19.82
N LEU A 244 -5.68 -1.51 19.75
CA LEU A 244 -4.50 -2.12 20.38
C LEU A 244 -4.45 -1.99 21.91
N ARG A 245 -5.25 -1.12 22.53
CA ARG A 245 -5.37 -1.06 24.00
C ARG A 245 -6.10 -2.27 24.60
N ASN A 246 -7.05 -2.83 23.84
CA ASN A 246 -7.81 -4.01 24.23
C ASN A 246 -7.86 -4.97 23.02
N PRO A 247 -6.74 -5.62 22.69
CA PRO A 247 -6.64 -6.42 21.49
C PRO A 247 -7.60 -7.61 21.52
N SER A 248 -8.32 -7.83 20.44
CA SER A 248 -9.21 -8.96 20.23
C SER A 248 -8.86 -9.70 18.94
N PRO A 249 -7.84 -10.57 18.97
CA PRO A 249 -7.34 -11.24 17.75
C PRO A 249 -8.38 -12.12 17.05
N GLU A 250 -9.39 -12.60 17.78
CA GLU A 250 -10.44 -13.47 17.24
C GLU A 250 -11.58 -12.69 16.58
N THR A 251 -11.70 -11.40 16.87
CA THR A 251 -12.72 -10.53 16.27
C THR A 251 -12.27 -10.11 14.86
N ASP A 252 -13.23 -9.89 13.96
CA ASP A 252 -12.94 -9.32 12.65
C ASP A 252 -12.25 -7.95 12.81
N PRO A 253 -11.02 -7.76 12.30
CA PRO A 253 -10.29 -6.50 12.45
C PRO A 253 -11.06 -5.30 11.87
N CYS A 254 -11.88 -5.49 10.84
CA CYS A 254 -12.70 -4.44 10.25
C CYS A 254 -13.73 -3.85 11.21
N GLU A 255 -14.13 -4.56 12.28
CA GLU A 255 -15.03 -3.98 13.28
C GLU A 255 -14.41 -2.81 14.04
N ALA A 256 -13.09 -2.82 14.20
CA ALA A 256 -12.36 -1.81 14.94
C ALA A 256 -11.80 -0.69 14.06
N THR A 257 -11.40 -0.99 12.82
CA THR A 257 -10.54 -0.10 12.03
C THR A 257 -11.06 0.22 10.64
N GLY A 258 -12.24 -0.32 10.26
CA GLY A 258 -12.88 -0.07 8.97
C GLY A 258 -12.69 -1.20 7.96
N ASP A 259 -13.52 -1.19 6.93
CA ASP A 259 -13.64 -2.29 5.97
C ASP A 259 -12.54 -2.29 4.89
N GLY A 260 -11.70 -1.27 4.83
CA GLY A 260 -10.53 -1.23 3.94
C GLY A 260 -10.81 -0.78 2.50
N TRP A 261 -12.06 -0.58 2.10
CA TRP A 261 -12.39 -0.09 0.76
C TRP A 261 -11.84 1.31 0.44
N ILE A 262 -11.53 2.08 1.46
CA ILE A 262 -10.94 3.41 1.38
C ILE A 262 -9.54 3.41 2.00
N ALA A 263 -8.66 4.27 1.49
CA ALA A 263 -7.22 4.19 1.72
C ALA A 263 -6.81 4.27 3.20
N GLU A 264 -7.43 5.15 3.98
CA GLU A 264 -7.15 5.32 5.40
C GLU A 264 -7.60 4.12 6.24
N GLU A 265 -8.73 3.48 5.89
CA GLU A 265 -9.20 2.27 6.57
C GLU A 265 -8.31 1.06 6.23
N ALA A 266 -7.95 0.89 4.95
CA ALA A 266 -7.05 -0.18 4.53
C ALA A 266 -5.71 -0.13 5.27
N LEU A 267 -5.11 1.08 5.38
CA LEU A 267 -3.90 1.29 6.17
C LEU A 267 -4.14 0.96 7.65
N ALA A 268 -5.24 1.45 8.24
CA ALA A 268 -5.53 1.24 9.65
C ALA A 268 -5.71 -0.25 9.98
N THR A 269 -6.50 -0.97 9.17
CA THR A 269 -6.77 -2.39 9.39
C THR A 269 -5.53 -3.24 9.14
N ALA A 270 -4.71 -2.91 8.13
CA ALA A 270 -3.43 -3.58 7.91
C ALA A 270 -2.43 -3.34 9.05
N LEU A 271 -2.32 -2.10 9.55
CA LEU A 271 -1.49 -1.79 10.73
C LEU A 271 -1.98 -2.55 11.97
N HIS A 272 -3.30 -2.65 12.17
CA HIS A 272 -3.86 -3.41 13.29
C HIS A 272 -3.47 -4.89 13.19
N CYS A 273 -3.69 -5.54 12.03
CA CYS A 273 -3.33 -6.95 11.82
C CYS A 273 -1.83 -7.20 12.02
N PHE A 274 -0.97 -6.34 11.46
CA PHE A 274 0.47 -6.42 11.64
C PHE A 274 0.88 -6.26 13.11
N LEU A 275 0.34 -5.28 13.82
CA LEU A 275 0.73 -4.97 15.21
C LEU A 275 0.14 -5.97 16.23
N LEU A 276 -0.89 -6.71 15.89
CA LEU A 276 -1.34 -7.87 16.69
C LEU A 276 -0.33 -9.02 16.64
N PHE A 277 0.39 -9.20 15.53
CA PHE A 277 1.27 -10.35 15.30
C PHE A 277 2.59 -9.92 14.61
N PRO A 278 3.36 -8.99 15.20
CA PRO A 278 4.53 -8.40 14.52
C PRO A 278 5.62 -9.42 14.17
N ASP A 279 5.77 -10.47 14.99
CA ASP A 279 6.77 -11.53 14.80
C ASP A 279 6.19 -12.82 14.19
N GLU A 280 4.89 -12.82 13.87
CA GLU A 280 4.18 -13.96 13.29
C GLU A 280 3.56 -13.59 11.93
N PRO A 281 4.36 -13.40 10.87
CA PRO A 281 3.90 -12.79 9.63
C PRO A 281 2.80 -13.60 8.92
N VAL A 282 2.83 -14.93 8.99
CA VAL A 282 1.78 -15.79 8.42
C VAL A 282 0.47 -15.65 9.21
N THR A 283 0.54 -15.54 10.53
CA THR A 283 -0.63 -15.31 11.38
C THR A 283 -1.26 -13.94 11.10
N ALA A 284 -0.41 -12.91 10.92
CA ALA A 284 -0.87 -11.57 10.54
C ALA A 284 -1.59 -11.58 9.18
N LEU A 285 -1.03 -12.25 8.16
CA LEU A 285 -1.67 -12.39 6.84
C LEU A 285 -3.01 -13.12 6.92
N ARG A 286 -3.05 -14.25 7.63
CA ARG A 286 -4.26 -15.04 7.81
C ARG A 286 -5.37 -14.23 8.49
N ARG A 287 -5.01 -13.41 9.49
CA ARG A 287 -5.98 -12.53 10.15
C ARG A 287 -6.49 -11.45 9.20
N ALA A 288 -5.61 -10.84 8.40
CA ALA A 288 -5.93 -9.81 7.44
C ALA A 288 -6.83 -10.35 6.30
N ALA A 289 -6.54 -11.54 5.78
CA ALA A 289 -7.31 -12.17 4.72
C ALA A 289 -8.68 -12.71 5.18
N CYS A 290 -8.87 -12.98 6.48
CA CYS A 290 -10.16 -13.42 7.02
C CYS A 290 -10.94 -12.24 7.61
N THR A 291 -11.39 -11.34 6.76
CA THR A 291 -12.15 -10.14 7.13
C THR A 291 -13.23 -9.85 6.10
N ARG A 292 -14.29 -9.15 6.52
CA ARG A 292 -15.46 -8.84 5.68
C ARG A 292 -15.22 -7.75 4.63
N GLY A 293 -14.11 -7.03 4.73
CA GLY A 293 -13.82 -5.87 3.87
C GLY A 293 -13.01 -6.22 2.64
N ASP A 294 -12.21 -5.27 2.23
CA ASP A 294 -11.22 -5.32 1.14
C ASP A 294 -10.03 -6.22 1.56
N SER A 295 -10.30 -7.53 1.62
CA SER A 295 -9.43 -8.49 2.30
C SER A 295 -8.09 -8.71 1.60
N ASP A 296 -8.02 -8.62 0.28
CA ASP A 296 -6.78 -8.73 -0.49
C ASP A 296 -5.91 -7.48 -0.30
N SER A 297 -6.46 -6.27 -0.42
CA SER A 297 -5.73 -5.03 -0.14
C SER A 297 -5.25 -4.94 1.32
N ILE A 298 -6.11 -5.28 2.30
CA ILE A 298 -5.72 -5.31 3.72
C ILE A 298 -4.57 -6.31 3.95
N ALA A 299 -4.67 -7.52 3.37
CA ALA A 299 -3.64 -8.53 3.52
C ALA A 299 -2.35 -8.19 2.74
N SER A 300 -2.46 -7.57 1.55
CA SER A 300 -1.33 -7.02 0.79
C SER A 300 -0.52 -6.03 1.61
N LEU A 301 -1.19 -5.05 2.19
CA LEU A 301 -0.56 -4.04 3.05
C LEU A 301 0.05 -4.67 4.32
N THR A 302 -0.67 -5.59 4.97
CA THR A 302 -0.17 -6.34 6.14
C THR A 302 1.10 -7.11 5.77
N GLY A 303 1.11 -7.77 4.62
CA GLY A 303 2.26 -8.50 4.11
C GLY A 303 3.45 -7.60 3.80
N ALA A 304 3.21 -6.43 3.20
CA ALA A 304 4.26 -5.44 2.96
C ALA A 304 4.91 -4.95 4.27
N LEU A 305 4.11 -4.66 5.29
CA LEU A 305 4.58 -4.23 6.61
C LEU A 305 5.38 -5.33 7.32
N SER A 306 4.83 -6.54 7.41
CA SER A 306 5.46 -7.70 8.04
C SER A 306 6.77 -8.07 7.35
N GLY A 307 6.79 -8.09 6.02
CA GLY A 307 7.97 -8.40 5.23
C GLY A 307 9.05 -7.31 5.31
N ALA A 308 8.67 -6.03 5.38
CA ALA A 308 9.61 -4.93 5.60
C ALA A 308 10.27 -5.01 6.98
N HIS A 309 9.52 -5.46 8.00
CA HIS A 309 10.01 -5.65 9.36
C HIS A 309 10.95 -6.85 9.48
N LEU A 310 10.56 -8.03 8.98
CA LEU A 310 11.23 -9.29 9.20
C LEU A 310 12.22 -9.69 8.09
N GLY A 311 12.13 -9.04 6.92
CA GLY A 311 13.03 -9.27 5.80
C GLY A 311 12.77 -10.53 4.98
N ALA A 312 13.77 -10.95 4.21
CA ALA A 312 13.65 -12.00 3.21
C ALA A 312 13.22 -13.38 3.75
N THR A 313 13.44 -13.65 5.03
CA THR A 313 13.13 -14.94 5.65
C THR A 313 11.77 -14.98 6.36
N ALA A 314 10.96 -13.94 6.21
CA ALA A 314 9.66 -13.82 6.85
C ALA A 314 8.67 -14.92 6.42
N TRP A 315 8.79 -15.41 5.19
CA TRP A 315 7.76 -16.22 4.55
C TRP A 315 8.18 -17.68 4.36
N PRO A 316 7.24 -18.65 4.54
CA PRO A 316 7.51 -20.05 4.24
C PRO A 316 7.88 -20.24 2.76
N ALA A 317 8.94 -21.00 2.49
CA ALA A 317 9.34 -21.31 1.12
C ALA A 317 8.20 -21.96 0.31
N ALA A 318 7.42 -22.86 0.95
CA ALA A 318 6.26 -23.50 0.36
C ALA A 318 5.19 -22.52 -0.17
N TRP A 319 5.12 -21.29 0.38
CA TRP A 319 4.25 -20.23 -0.10
C TRP A 319 4.96 -19.36 -1.15
N SER A 320 6.17 -18.86 -0.80
CA SER A 320 6.95 -17.95 -1.65
C SER A 320 7.30 -18.56 -3.03
N ASP A 321 7.51 -19.87 -3.11
CA ASP A 321 7.87 -20.54 -4.37
C ASP A 321 6.70 -20.67 -5.34
N ARG A 322 5.45 -20.51 -4.87
CA ARG A 322 4.23 -20.70 -5.68
C ARG A 322 3.57 -19.42 -6.11
N ILE A 323 4.00 -18.27 -5.55
CA ILE A 323 3.34 -16.98 -5.83
C ILE A 323 3.54 -16.56 -7.29
N GLU A 324 2.47 -16.11 -7.90
CA GLU A 324 2.49 -15.54 -9.24
C GLU A 324 3.44 -14.33 -9.33
N TYR A 325 4.06 -14.09 -10.48
CA TYR A 325 5.07 -13.02 -10.71
C TYR A 325 6.30 -13.07 -9.77
N ARG A 326 6.58 -14.23 -9.16
CA ARG A 326 7.72 -14.38 -8.22
C ARG A 326 9.04 -13.84 -8.78
N SER A 327 9.35 -14.17 -10.03
CA SER A 327 10.60 -13.72 -10.67
C SER A 327 10.69 -12.19 -10.79
N ASP A 328 9.57 -11.54 -11.10
CA ASP A 328 9.49 -10.09 -11.23
C ASP A 328 9.62 -9.41 -9.88
N LEU A 329 8.93 -9.94 -8.86
CA LEU A 329 9.01 -9.45 -7.47
C LEU A 329 10.45 -9.52 -6.95
N LEU A 330 11.12 -10.67 -7.12
CA LEU A 330 12.51 -10.85 -6.67
C LEU A 330 13.50 -10.00 -7.46
N SER A 331 13.29 -9.84 -8.77
CA SER A 331 14.14 -8.99 -9.61
C SER A 331 14.04 -7.52 -9.23
N LEU A 332 12.82 -7.07 -8.89
CA LEU A 332 12.60 -5.70 -8.41
C LEU A 332 13.20 -5.50 -7.01
N ALA A 333 12.98 -6.44 -6.10
CA ALA A 333 13.49 -6.38 -4.73
C ALA A 333 15.01 -6.33 -4.68
N ALA A 334 15.69 -7.12 -5.52
CA ALA A 334 17.15 -7.19 -5.57
C ALA A 334 17.81 -5.81 -5.84
N LEU A 335 17.11 -4.91 -6.54
CA LEU A 335 17.60 -3.55 -6.78
C LEU A 335 17.64 -2.69 -5.51
N TRP A 336 16.82 -3.01 -4.53
CA TRP A 336 16.63 -2.19 -3.34
C TRP A 336 17.17 -2.87 -2.07
N ASP A 337 17.49 -4.15 -2.13
CA ASP A 337 18.17 -4.88 -1.05
C ASP A 337 19.71 -4.84 -1.15
N ALA A 338 20.23 -4.26 -2.26
CA ALA A 338 21.65 -4.16 -2.56
C ALA A 338 22.43 -3.21 -1.62
#